data_5cfc36275b0220f05f7b2a1a95f68812
#
_entry.id   5cfc36275b0220f05f7b2a1a95f68812
#
_cell.length_a   1.000
_cell.length_b   1.000
_cell.length_c   1.000
_cell.angle_alpha   90.00
_cell.angle_beta   90.00
_cell.angle_gamma   90.00
#
_symmetry.space_group_name_H-M   'P 1'
#
loop_
_entity.id
_entity.type
_entity.pdbx_description
1 polymer ?
#
loop_
_entity_poly.entity_id
_entity_poly.type
_entity_poly.pdbx_seq_one_letter_code
_entity_poly.pdbx_strand_id
1 'polypeptide(L)'
;MSQNPTKHTKVLIIGSGPAGYTAAVYAARAMLKPILVYGIEPGGQMSTTTDVENYPGFADVIQGPWLMEQMRDQAKAVGTELIEDHVSSLNFKSSPFEAAGDSGQKYTADTIIISTGAQARWLNLKSEQEFRGFGVSACATCDGFFFKDKEVAVVGGGNAAVEEAMFLTKFATKVKLIHRRDQLRAEKLLQKKLMDNKKIEIIWDTVVEDVLGDKEPKNVKGLKIKNVKTNKVSEIKIDGLFIAIGHDPATSLVKGQLDMDKEGYVITKPDSTITNIPGVFAAGDVKDKIFRQAVTAAGLGCMAALEVEKFLSH
;
A
#
# COMPACT_ATOMS: atom_id res chain seq x y z
N MET A 1 13.50 -34.76 -11.54
CA MET A 1 12.71 -33.86 -10.69
C MET A 1 11.26 -34.03 -11.09
N SER A 2 10.40 -34.55 -10.20
CA SER A 2 8.98 -34.70 -10.48
C SER A 2 8.38 -33.28 -10.65
N GLN A 3 7.85 -32.97 -11.81
CA GLN A 3 7.10 -31.73 -12.01
C GLN A 3 5.87 -31.78 -11.11
N ASN A 4 5.65 -30.77 -10.28
CA ASN A 4 4.41 -30.62 -9.53
C ASN A 4 3.23 -30.57 -10.52
N PRO A 5 2.12 -31.26 -10.25
CA PRO A 5 0.96 -31.22 -11.13
C PRO A 5 0.41 -29.79 -11.22
N THR A 6 0.00 -29.37 -12.41
CA THR A 6 -0.62 -28.08 -12.61
C THR A 6 -1.92 -28.00 -11.81
N LYS A 7 -2.07 -26.94 -11.00
CA LYS A 7 -3.30 -26.65 -10.25
C LYS A 7 -4.24 -25.81 -11.11
N HIS A 8 -5.48 -26.26 -11.27
CA HIS A 8 -6.52 -25.50 -11.96
C HIS A 8 -7.53 -24.92 -10.96
N THR A 9 -7.97 -23.69 -11.21
CA THR A 9 -9.02 -23.02 -10.42
C THR A 9 -9.91 -22.13 -11.29
N LYS A 10 -11.14 -21.90 -10.87
CA LYS A 10 -12.00 -20.87 -11.49
C LYS A 10 -11.46 -19.46 -11.25
N VAL A 11 -10.86 -19.20 -10.09
CA VAL A 11 -10.39 -17.89 -9.69
C VAL A 11 -9.01 -18.00 -9.05
N LEU A 12 -7.99 -17.44 -9.70
CA LEU A 12 -6.67 -17.28 -9.12
C LEU A 12 -6.52 -15.85 -8.59
N ILE A 13 -6.25 -15.72 -7.29
CA ILE A 13 -6.04 -14.43 -6.63
C ILE A 13 -4.56 -14.28 -6.33
N ILE A 14 -3.95 -13.19 -6.78
CA ILE A 14 -2.53 -12.94 -6.61
C ILE A 14 -2.33 -11.75 -5.68
N GLY A 15 -1.80 -12.02 -4.48
CA GLY A 15 -1.61 -11.05 -3.40
C GLY A 15 -2.60 -11.23 -2.26
N SER A 16 -2.13 -10.99 -1.03
CA SER A 16 -2.79 -11.32 0.23
C SER A 16 -3.02 -10.12 1.16
N GLY A 17 -3.03 -8.90 0.61
CA GLY A 17 -3.50 -7.74 1.35
C GLY A 17 -5.03 -7.80 1.59
N PRO A 18 -5.61 -6.75 2.20
CA PRO A 18 -7.05 -6.69 2.45
C PRO A 18 -7.91 -6.94 1.20
N ALA A 19 -7.46 -6.50 0.02
CA ALA A 19 -8.14 -6.75 -1.25
C ALA A 19 -8.16 -8.25 -1.59
N GLY A 20 -7.01 -8.92 -1.51
CA GLY A 20 -6.88 -10.33 -1.88
C GLY A 20 -7.67 -11.24 -0.94
N TYR A 21 -7.53 -11.07 0.37
CA TYR A 21 -8.30 -11.89 1.33
C TYR A 21 -9.79 -11.63 1.23
N THR A 22 -10.23 -10.38 1.03
CA THR A 22 -11.66 -10.10 0.84
C THR A 22 -12.19 -10.74 -0.44
N ALA A 23 -11.45 -10.62 -1.55
CA ALA A 23 -11.82 -11.29 -2.80
C ALA A 23 -11.93 -12.80 -2.61
N ALA A 24 -11.00 -13.41 -1.88
CA ALA A 24 -11.00 -14.84 -1.57
C ALA A 24 -12.23 -15.26 -0.77
N VAL A 25 -12.59 -14.49 0.26
CA VAL A 25 -13.80 -14.74 1.07
C VAL A 25 -15.05 -14.74 0.18
N TYR A 26 -15.23 -13.71 -0.63
CA TYR A 26 -16.44 -13.58 -1.47
C TYR A 26 -16.48 -14.64 -2.59
N ALA A 27 -15.36 -14.89 -3.27
CA ALA A 27 -15.29 -15.93 -4.30
C ALA A 27 -15.54 -17.35 -3.75
N ALA A 28 -15.00 -17.66 -2.55
CA ALA A 28 -15.25 -18.94 -1.90
C ALA A 28 -16.73 -19.10 -1.51
N ARG A 29 -17.35 -18.04 -0.97
CA ARG A 29 -18.79 -18.04 -0.64
C ARG A 29 -19.69 -18.15 -1.88
N ALA A 30 -19.21 -17.68 -3.05
CA ALA A 30 -19.87 -17.93 -4.34
C ALA A 30 -19.57 -19.33 -4.92
N MET A 31 -18.98 -20.25 -4.14
CA MET A 31 -18.65 -21.63 -4.53
C MET A 31 -17.66 -21.71 -5.72
N LEU A 32 -16.83 -20.70 -5.93
CA LEU A 32 -15.87 -20.64 -7.03
C LEU A 32 -14.55 -21.37 -6.74
N LYS A 33 -14.35 -21.86 -5.49
CA LYS A 33 -13.15 -22.57 -5.05
C LYS A 33 -11.86 -21.84 -5.41
N PRO A 34 -11.67 -20.60 -4.94
CA PRO A 34 -10.52 -19.79 -5.31
C PRO A 34 -9.21 -20.36 -4.76
N ILE A 35 -8.13 -20.17 -5.52
CA ILE A 35 -6.75 -20.30 -5.04
C ILE A 35 -6.23 -18.88 -4.81
N LEU A 36 -5.70 -18.61 -3.62
CA LEU A 36 -4.98 -17.38 -3.32
C LEU A 36 -3.50 -17.67 -3.11
N VAL A 37 -2.65 -17.05 -3.94
CA VAL A 37 -1.19 -17.10 -3.82
C VAL A 37 -0.73 -15.83 -3.11
N TYR A 38 -0.19 -15.98 -1.88
CA TYR A 38 -0.02 -14.85 -0.98
C TYR A 38 1.38 -14.18 -0.99
N GLY A 39 2.29 -14.68 -1.82
CA GLY A 39 3.61 -14.07 -1.97
C GLY A 39 4.54 -14.33 -0.78
N ILE A 40 5.64 -13.56 -0.73
CA ILE A 40 6.70 -13.71 0.29
C ILE A 40 6.30 -12.99 1.59
N GLU A 41 5.51 -11.91 1.49
CA GLU A 41 5.07 -11.10 2.62
C GLU A 41 3.53 -11.20 2.77
N PRO A 42 3.02 -12.21 3.52
CA PRO A 42 1.58 -12.38 3.74
C PRO A 42 0.97 -11.17 4.45
N GLY A 43 -0.16 -10.67 3.95
CA GLY A 43 -0.86 -9.50 4.53
C GLY A 43 -0.45 -8.16 3.95
N GLY A 44 0.63 -8.10 3.14
CA GLY A 44 1.09 -6.88 2.47
C GLY A 44 1.44 -5.77 3.47
N GLN A 45 1.17 -4.51 3.11
CA GLN A 45 1.51 -3.33 3.93
C GLN A 45 0.92 -3.39 5.36
N MET A 46 -0.22 -4.02 5.54
CA MET A 46 -0.86 -4.15 6.86
C MET A 46 -0.07 -5.06 7.81
N SER A 47 0.72 -6.01 7.31
CA SER A 47 1.55 -6.88 8.15
C SER A 47 2.70 -6.15 8.87
N THR A 48 3.05 -4.95 8.43
CA THR A 48 4.06 -4.08 9.03
C THR A 48 3.48 -2.86 9.73
N THR A 49 2.15 -2.69 9.69
CA THR A 49 1.44 -1.61 10.38
C THR A 49 1.19 -2.01 11.82
N THR A 50 1.52 -1.13 12.77
CA THR A 50 1.29 -1.37 14.21
C THR A 50 -0.18 -1.16 14.56
N ASP A 51 -0.53 -0.01 15.10
CA ASP A 51 -1.87 0.32 15.56
C ASP A 51 -2.80 0.69 14.40
N VAL A 52 -3.99 0.11 14.38
CA VAL A 52 -5.03 0.35 13.38
C VAL A 52 -6.33 0.74 14.09
N GLU A 53 -6.75 1.97 13.89
CA GLU A 53 -7.98 2.55 14.48
C GLU A 53 -9.05 2.84 13.44
N ASN A 54 -8.71 2.75 12.16
CA ASN A 54 -9.56 3.22 11.06
C ASN A 54 -10.12 2.07 10.18
N TYR A 55 -10.00 0.82 10.63
CA TYR A 55 -10.69 -0.31 9.98
C TYR A 55 -12.03 -0.56 10.68
N PRO A 56 -13.18 -0.39 10.00
CA PRO A 56 -14.49 -0.50 10.63
C PRO A 56 -14.76 -1.90 11.19
N GLY A 57 -15.43 -1.98 12.33
CA GLY A 57 -15.84 -3.22 13.00
C GLY A 57 -15.16 -3.46 14.33
N PHE A 58 -14.18 -2.64 14.71
CA PHE A 58 -13.46 -2.73 15.97
C PHE A 58 -13.55 -1.40 16.73
N ALA A 59 -13.99 -1.48 17.99
CA ALA A 59 -14.07 -0.32 18.88
C ALA A 59 -12.71 0.01 19.51
N ASP A 60 -11.93 -1.03 19.77
CA ASP A 60 -10.58 -0.91 20.32
C ASP A 60 -9.52 -0.88 19.21
N VAL A 61 -8.34 -0.36 19.55
CA VAL A 61 -7.16 -0.39 18.68
C VAL A 61 -6.77 -1.83 18.40
N ILE A 62 -6.59 -2.17 17.14
CA ILE A 62 -6.10 -3.49 16.73
C ILE A 62 -4.74 -3.39 16.07
N GLN A 63 -4.02 -4.50 15.98
CA GLN A 63 -2.73 -4.56 15.29
C GLN A 63 -2.93 -5.00 13.84
N GLY A 64 -2.21 -4.36 12.91
CA GLY A 64 -2.27 -4.71 11.49
C GLY A 64 -1.99 -6.19 11.20
N PRO A 65 -0.90 -6.81 11.74
CA PRO A 65 -0.63 -8.24 11.59
C PRO A 65 -1.79 -9.12 12.07
N TRP A 66 -2.37 -8.79 13.23
CA TRP A 66 -3.52 -9.52 13.77
C TRP A 66 -4.73 -9.44 12.82
N LEU A 67 -5.03 -8.26 12.28
CA LEU A 67 -6.13 -8.11 11.30
C LEU A 67 -5.90 -9.01 10.08
N MET A 68 -4.66 -9.05 9.58
CA MET A 68 -4.33 -9.89 8.42
C MET A 68 -4.44 -11.38 8.72
N GLU A 69 -4.11 -11.81 9.94
CA GLU A 69 -4.35 -13.19 10.38
C GLU A 69 -5.84 -13.53 10.42
N GLN A 70 -6.68 -12.63 10.97
CA GLN A 70 -8.13 -12.81 10.99
C GLN A 70 -8.71 -12.94 9.57
N MET A 71 -8.29 -12.07 8.63
CA MET A 71 -8.74 -12.11 7.25
C MET A 71 -8.26 -13.38 6.52
N ARG A 72 -7.03 -13.82 6.76
CA ARG A 72 -6.48 -15.07 6.23
C ARG A 72 -7.28 -16.28 6.73
N ASP A 73 -7.51 -16.35 8.03
CA ASP A 73 -8.20 -17.48 8.66
C ASP A 73 -9.68 -17.51 8.24
N GLN A 74 -10.31 -16.35 8.06
CA GLN A 74 -11.64 -16.25 7.49
C GLN A 74 -11.67 -16.78 6.04
N ALA A 75 -10.74 -16.38 5.19
CA ALA A 75 -10.67 -16.87 3.81
C ALA A 75 -10.49 -18.39 3.76
N LYS A 76 -9.65 -18.95 4.64
CA LYS A 76 -9.44 -20.39 4.78
C LYS A 76 -10.71 -21.11 5.27
N ALA A 77 -11.38 -20.55 6.28
CA ALA A 77 -12.58 -21.16 6.89
C ALA A 77 -13.74 -21.28 5.89
N VAL A 78 -13.84 -20.37 4.91
CA VAL A 78 -14.89 -20.43 3.87
C VAL A 78 -14.48 -21.25 2.63
N GLY A 79 -13.26 -21.85 2.62
CA GLY A 79 -12.85 -22.82 1.60
C GLY A 79 -11.90 -22.28 0.53
N THR A 80 -11.22 -21.16 0.76
CA THR A 80 -10.11 -20.71 -0.10
C THR A 80 -8.89 -21.62 0.09
N GLU A 81 -8.28 -22.06 -0.98
CA GLU A 81 -6.96 -22.68 -0.95
C GLU A 81 -5.88 -21.58 -0.89
N LEU A 82 -5.13 -21.55 0.21
CA LEU A 82 -4.04 -20.59 0.42
C LEU A 82 -2.71 -21.25 0.09
N ILE A 83 -1.93 -20.63 -0.79
CA ILE A 83 -0.63 -21.15 -1.25
C ILE A 83 0.47 -20.13 -0.96
N GLU A 84 1.50 -20.61 -0.26
CA GLU A 84 2.74 -19.89 -0.05
C GLU A 84 3.63 -20.06 -1.28
N ASP A 85 3.58 -19.08 -2.17
CA ASP A 85 4.39 -19.02 -3.38
C ASP A 85 4.41 -17.58 -3.88
N HIS A 86 5.36 -17.26 -4.73
CA HIS A 86 5.42 -15.98 -5.42
C HIS A 86 5.19 -16.20 -6.91
N VAL A 87 4.10 -15.66 -7.45
CA VAL A 87 3.81 -15.75 -8.89
C VAL A 87 4.81 -14.88 -9.65
N SER A 88 5.65 -15.50 -10.44
CA SER A 88 6.71 -14.85 -11.21
C SER A 88 6.37 -14.62 -12.68
N SER A 89 5.37 -15.31 -13.22
CA SER A 89 4.92 -15.10 -14.59
C SER A 89 3.43 -15.34 -14.77
N LEU A 90 2.84 -14.58 -15.72
CA LEU A 90 1.46 -14.68 -16.16
C LEU A 90 1.41 -14.70 -17.69
N ASN A 91 0.50 -15.52 -18.24
CA ASN A 91 0.17 -15.55 -19.64
C ASN A 91 -1.34 -15.37 -19.82
N PHE A 92 -1.75 -14.19 -20.29
CA PHE A 92 -3.15 -13.86 -20.54
C PHE A 92 -3.61 -14.17 -21.97
N LYS A 93 -2.72 -14.75 -22.80
CA LYS A 93 -3.06 -15.14 -24.19
C LYS A 93 -3.64 -16.55 -24.27
N SER A 94 -3.47 -17.38 -23.25
CA SER A 94 -4.03 -18.72 -23.15
C SER A 94 -5.43 -18.69 -22.54
N SER A 95 -6.24 -19.72 -22.84
CA SER A 95 -7.51 -19.98 -22.19
C SER A 95 -7.59 -21.49 -21.84
N PRO A 96 -7.58 -21.86 -20.55
CA PRO A 96 -7.51 -20.97 -19.37
C PRO A 96 -6.21 -20.17 -19.28
N PHE A 97 -6.19 -19.08 -18.48
CA PHE A 97 -4.99 -18.31 -18.20
C PHE A 97 -3.94 -19.17 -17.51
N GLU A 98 -2.66 -18.87 -17.73
CA GLU A 98 -1.56 -19.61 -17.11
C GLU A 98 -0.77 -18.72 -16.18
N ALA A 99 -0.31 -19.30 -15.07
CA ALA A 99 0.60 -18.66 -14.12
C ALA A 99 1.67 -19.67 -13.66
N ALA A 100 2.85 -19.15 -13.30
CA ALA A 100 3.88 -19.95 -12.68
C ALA A 100 4.44 -19.24 -11.45
N GLY A 101 4.68 -20.01 -10.41
CA GLY A 101 5.31 -19.56 -9.18
C GLY A 101 6.81 -19.87 -9.14
N ASP A 102 7.52 -19.17 -8.26
CA ASP A 102 8.97 -19.37 -8.03
C ASP A 102 9.30 -20.76 -7.50
N SER A 103 8.34 -21.42 -6.81
CA SER A 103 8.46 -22.82 -6.37
C SER A 103 8.47 -23.82 -7.55
N GLY A 104 8.22 -23.36 -8.77
CA GLY A 104 8.00 -24.20 -9.95
C GLY A 104 6.56 -24.73 -10.09
N GLN A 105 5.66 -24.38 -9.16
CA GLN A 105 4.24 -24.71 -9.28
C GLN A 105 3.61 -23.96 -10.45
N LYS A 106 2.86 -24.67 -11.27
CA LYS A 106 2.07 -24.11 -12.36
C LYS A 106 0.60 -24.05 -11.98
N TYR A 107 -0.05 -22.98 -12.42
CA TYR A 107 -1.48 -22.74 -12.21
C TYR A 107 -2.15 -22.49 -13.55
N THR A 108 -3.39 -22.91 -13.67
CA THR A 108 -4.30 -22.45 -14.73
C THR A 108 -5.58 -21.91 -14.09
N ALA A 109 -6.14 -20.87 -14.66
CA ALA A 109 -7.33 -20.22 -14.09
C ALA A 109 -8.26 -19.71 -15.17
N ASP A 110 -9.57 -19.80 -14.92
CA ASP A 110 -10.59 -19.22 -15.81
C ASP A 110 -10.63 -17.70 -15.67
N THR A 111 -10.34 -17.18 -14.46
CA THR A 111 -10.25 -15.76 -14.15
C THR A 111 -9.09 -15.47 -13.18
N ILE A 112 -8.57 -14.23 -13.24
CA ILE A 112 -7.48 -13.79 -12.36
C ILE A 112 -7.84 -12.46 -11.70
N ILE A 113 -7.58 -12.35 -10.39
CA ILE A 113 -7.64 -11.10 -9.63
C ILE A 113 -6.21 -10.70 -9.24
N ILE A 114 -5.77 -9.54 -9.73
CA ILE A 114 -4.50 -8.91 -9.37
C ILE A 114 -4.74 -8.03 -8.15
N SER A 115 -4.18 -8.40 -7.00
CA SER A 115 -4.30 -7.68 -5.72
C SER A 115 -2.93 -7.50 -5.03
N THR A 116 -1.90 -7.29 -5.85
CA THR A 116 -0.50 -7.22 -5.45
C THR A 116 -0.13 -5.94 -4.69
N GLY A 117 -1.06 -4.95 -4.66
CA GLY A 117 -0.91 -3.74 -3.88
C GLY A 117 0.08 -2.71 -4.43
N ALA A 118 0.56 -1.84 -3.56
CA ALA A 118 1.60 -0.84 -3.82
C ALA A 118 2.50 -0.70 -2.60
N GLN A 119 3.74 -0.27 -2.82
CA GLN A 119 4.71 -0.03 -1.75
C GLN A 119 5.01 1.45 -1.63
N ALA A 120 5.05 1.96 -0.40
CA ALA A 120 5.53 3.32 -0.15
C ALA A 120 7.01 3.41 -0.53
N ARG A 121 7.38 4.54 -1.13
CA ARG A 121 8.80 4.88 -1.34
C ARG A 121 9.39 5.38 -0.05
N TRP A 122 10.59 4.92 0.23
CA TRP A 122 11.32 5.28 1.44
C TRP A 122 12.60 6.03 1.10
N LEU A 123 13.19 6.70 2.08
CA LEU A 123 14.48 7.38 1.93
C LEU A 123 15.66 6.39 1.89
N ASN A 124 15.42 5.13 2.27
CA ASN A 124 16.41 4.05 2.37
C ASN A 124 17.50 4.31 3.42
N LEU A 125 17.16 5.00 4.50
CA LEU A 125 18.02 5.19 5.65
C LEU A 125 17.84 4.01 6.63
N LYS A 126 18.93 3.54 7.25
CA LYS A 126 18.86 2.47 8.25
C LYS A 126 18.02 2.87 9.44
N SER A 127 18.19 4.11 9.92
CA SER A 127 17.38 4.67 11.01
C SER A 127 15.92 4.84 10.67
N GLU A 128 15.58 5.24 9.43
CA GLU A 128 14.20 5.26 8.95
C GLU A 128 13.57 3.88 9.10
N GLN A 129 14.26 2.82 8.65
CA GLN A 129 13.78 1.45 8.76
C GLN A 129 13.64 0.99 10.22
N GLU A 130 14.56 1.40 11.12
CA GLU A 130 14.52 1.06 12.54
C GLU A 130 13.31 1.66 13.25
N PHE A 131 12.90 2.88 12.86
CA PHE A 131 11.79 3.61 13.50
C PHE A 131 10.45 3.49 12.77
N ARG A 132 10.32 2.68 11.72
CA ARG A 132 9.01 2.42 11.09
C ARG A 132 8.02 1.86 12.09
N GLY A 133 6.82 2.46 12.17
CA GLY A 133 5.80 2.13 13.17
C GLY A 133 6.10 2.66 14.59
N PHE A 134 7.27 3.27 14.80
CA PHE A 134 7.68 3.86 16.06
C PHE A 134 7.99 5.37 15.94
N GLY A 135 7.22 6.04 15.11
CA GLY A 135 7.35 7.46 14.83
C GLY A 135 7.74 7.79 13.38
N VAL A 136 8.06 6.80 12.55
CA VAL A 136 8.21 6.94 11.10
C VAL A 136 7.05 6.26 10.40
N SER A 137 6.32 7.01 9.55
CA SER A 137 5.14 6.56 8.81
C SER A 137 5.21 7.00 7.34
N ALA A 138 4.43 6.36 6.47
CA ALA A 138 4.18 6.78 5.10
C ALA A 138 2.69 7.07 4.83
N CYS A 139 1.88 7.24 5.90
CA CYS A 139 0.44 7.49 5.79
C CYS A 139 -0.04 8.45 6.87
N ALA A 140 -0.21 9.72 6.53
CA ALA A 140 -0.71 10.72 7.48
C ALA A 140 -2.16 10.45 7.92
N THR A 141 -3.00 9.92 7.04
CA THR A 141 -4.39 9.55 7.35
C THR A 141 -4.49 8.38 8.31
N CYS A 142 -3.49 7.49 8.32
CA CYS A 142 -3.46 6.34 9.22
C CYS A 142 -2.98 6.76 10.62
N ASP A 143 -1.86 7.47 10.66
CA ASP A 143 -1.08 7.64 11.90
C ASP A 143 -1.11 9.06 12.47
N GLY A 144 -1.69 10.02 11.73
CA GLY A 144 -1.66 11.43 12.13
C GLY A 144 -2.29 11.71 13.50
N PHE A 145 -3.31 10.94 13.90
CA PHE A 145 -3.97 11.09 15.20
C PHE A 145 -3.03 10.84 16.40
N PHE A 146 -2.08 9.90 16.27
CA PHE A 146 -1.11 9.59 17.34
C PHE A 146 -0.12 10.74 17.63
N PHE A 147 -0.10 11.75 16.75
CA PHE A 147 0.75 12.94 16.89
C PHE A 147 -0.02 14.19 17.33
N LYS A 148 -1.15 14.00 18.01
CA LYS A 148 -1.89 15.11 18.62
C LYS A 148 -0.99 15.87 19.59
N ASP A 149 -1.00 17.20 19.46
CA ASP A 149 -0.22 18.15 20.28
C ASP A 149 1.31 17.97 20.20
N LYS A 150 1.81 17.34 19.14
CA LYS A 150 3.24 17.09 18.87
C LYS A 150 3.74 17.88 17.67
N GLU A 151 5.06 17.92 17.47
CA GLU A 151 5.70 18.45 16.26
C GLU A 151 6.07 17.30 15.32
N VAL A 152 5.74 17.41 14.05
CA VAL A 152 6.04 16.39 13.05
C VAL A 152 6.75 16.96 11.83
N ALA A 153 7.44 16.09 11.10
CA ALA A 153 8.01 16.43 9.80
C ALA A 153 7.36 15.61 8.69
N VAL A 154 7.22 16.20 7.51
CA VAL A 154 6.82 15.53 6.26
C VAL A 154 7.93 15.68 5.26
N VAL A 155 8.34 14.61 4.60
CA VAL A 155 9.33 14.65 3.51
C VAL A 155 8.62 14.47 2.18
N GLY A 156 8.74 15.46 1.31
CA GLY A 156 8.16 15.39 -0.02
C GLY A 156 8.01 16.77 -0.69
N GLY A 157 7.24 16.83 -1.77
CA GLY A 157 7.04 18.10 -2.49
C GLY A 157 6.06 18.00 -3.66
N GLY A 158 5.36 16.87 -3.81
CA GLY A 158 4.22 16.69 -4.71
C GLY A 158 2.89 16.97 -3.99
N ASN A 159 1.76 16.76 -4.67
CA ASN A 159 0.42 16.95 -4.12
C ASN A 159 0.24 16.17 -2.82
N ALA A 160 0.57 14.88 -2.79
CA ALA A 160 0.43 14.04 -1.61
C ALA A 160 1.16 14.62 -0.38
N ALA A 161 2.41 15.09 -0.55
CA ALA A 161 3.18 15.66 0.57
C ALA A 161 2.55 16.94 1.12
N VAL A 162 2.00 17.78 0.23
CA VAL A 162 1.32 19.01 0.61
C VAL A 162 -0.01 18.71 1.31
N GLU A 163 -0.78 17.76 0.79
CA GLU A 163 -2.05 17.32 1.38
C GLU A 163 -1.85 16.66 2.74
N GLU A 164 -0.86 15.79 2.87
CA GLU A 164 -0.49 15.14 4.14
C GLU A 164 -0.01 16.17 5.17
N ALA A 165 0.84 17.12 4.77
CA ALA A 165 1.29 18.19 5.67
C ALA A 165 0.10 19.04 6.17
N MET A 166 -0.83 19.40 5.28
CA MET A 166 -2.05 20.12 5.67
C MET A 166 -2.96 19.27 6.57
N PHE A 167 -3.10 17.98 6.27
CA PHE A 167 -3.91 17.06 7.08
C PHE A 167 -3.39 16.96 8.52
N LEU A 168 -2.08 16.81 8.68
CA LEU A 168 -1.41 16.70 9.97
C LEU A 168 -1.59 17.94 10.84
N THR A 169 -1.84 19.13 10.26
CA THR A 169 -2.13 20.35 11.07
C THR A 169 -3.42 20.27 11.88
N LYS A 170 -4.30 19.30 11.60
CA LYS A 170 -5.49 19.03 12.41
C LYS A 170 -5.13 18.51 13.80
N PHE A 171 -4.01 17.84 13.93
CA PHE A 171 -3.55 17.17 15.15
C PHE A 171 -2.29 17.82 15.71
N ALA A 172 -1.27 17.96 14.89
CA ALA A 172 0.04 18.47 15.28
C ALA A 172 0.00 19.99 15.64
N THR A 173 0.86 20.39 16.54
CA THR A 173 1.10 21.80 16.88
C THR A 173 1.91 22.49 15.79
N LYS A 174 2.84 21.75 15.16
CA LYS A 174 3.69 22.24 14.07
C LYS A 174 4.03 21.12 13.10
N VAL A 175 4.04 21.44 11.80
CA VAL A 175 4.44 20.53 10.72
C VAL A 175 5.61 21.14 9.95
N LYS A 176 6.73 20.43 9.86
CA LYS A 176 7.92 20.83 9.10
C LYS A 176 7.94 20.08 7.78
N LEU A 177 7.62 20.75 6.66
CA LEU A 177 7.72 20.15 5.32
C LEU A 177 9.14 20.25 4.79
N ILE A 178 9.85 19.13 4.72
CA ILE A 178 11.24 19.06 4.25
C ILE A 178 11.24 18.75 2.75
N HIS A 179 11.80 19.67 1.97
CA HIS A 179 11.89 19.49 0.52
C HIS A 179 13.31 19.73 -0.01
N ARG A 180 13.76 18.78 -0.87
CA ARG A 180 15.13 18.79 -1.41
C ARG A 180 15.43 19.86 -2.47
N ARG A 181 14.44 20.67 -2.86
CA ARG A 181 14.52 21.74 -3.85
C ARG A 181 13.94 23.03 -3.27
N ASP A 182 14.06 24.12 -4.02
CA ASP A 182 13.50 25.43 -3.68
C ASP A 182 12.09 25.68 -4.22
N GLN A 183 11.48 24.67 -4.86
CA GLN A 183 10.13 24.74 -5.42
C GLN A 183 9.41 23.40 -5.28
N LEU A 184 8.14 23.45 -4.84
CA LEU A 184 7.25 22.29 -4.80
C LEU A 184 6.75 21.97 -6.22
N ARG A 185 6.47 20.67 -6.43
CA ARG A 185 5.83 20.16 -7.65
C ARG A 185 4.32 20.07 -7.55
N ALA A 186 3.77 20.32 -6.37
CA ALA A 186 2.34 20.34 -6.12
C ALA A 186 1.63 21.43 -6.94
N GLU A 187 0.33 21.29 -7.12
CA GLU A 187 -0.52 22.28 -7.80
C GLU A 187 -0.46 23.63 -7.09
N LYS A 188 -0.52 24.71 -7.86
CA LYS A 188 -0.38 26.09 -7.33
C LYS A 188 -1.41 26.43 -6.24
N LEU A 189 -2.64 25.94 -6.37
CA LEU A 189 -3.68 26.17 -5.36
C LEU A 189 -3.34 25.48 -4.04
N LEU A 190 -2.83 24.24 -4.08
CA LEU A 190 -2.38 23.51 -2.90
C LEU A 190 -1.17 24.18 -2.24
N GLN A 191 -0.21 24.65 -3.05
CA GLN A 191 0.94 25.40 -2.55
C GLN A 191 0.51 26.66 -1.80
N LYS A 192 -0.47 27.42 -2.35
CA LYS A 192 -0.99 28.62 -1.69
C LYS A 192 -1.60 28.28 -0.33
N LYS A 193 -2.48 27.29 -0.27
CA LYS A 193 -3.10 26.85 0.99
C LYS A 193 -2.07 26.40 2.03
N LEU A 194 -1.03 25.70 1.58
CA LEU A 194 0.07 25.28 2.45
C LEU A 194 0.82 26.49 3.02
N MET A 195 1.19 27.46 2.18
CA MET A 195 1.95 28.66 2.58
C MET A 195 1.15 29.59 3.52
N ASP A 196 -0.16 29.61 3.36
CA ASP A 196 -1.07 30.41 4.21
C ASP A 196 -1.29 29.73 5.60
N ASN A 197 -0.86 28.48 5.77
CA ASN A 197 -1.08 27.73 7.02
C ASN A 197 0.05 28.03 8.04
N LYS A 198 -0.30 28.73 9.12
CA LYS A 198 0.65 29.17 10.17
C LYS A 198 1.31 28.03 10.94
N LYS A 199 0.74 26.81 10.91
CA LYS A 199 1.34 25.63 11.55
C LYS A 199 2.41 24.96 10.68
N ILE A 200 2.53 25.33 9.41
CA ILE A 200 3.47 24.68 8.47
C ILE A 200 4.70 25.56 8.27
N GLU A 201 5.86 24.96 8.47
CA GLU A 201 7.17 25.51 8.14
C GLU A 201 7.79 24.72 6.99
N ILE A 202 8.20 25.37 5.91
CA ILE A 202 8.87 24.68 4.80
C ILE A 202 10.38 24.81 4.97
N ILE A 203 11.06 23.68 4.96
CA ILE A 203 12.53 23.59 5.02
C ILE A 203 13.02 23.24 3.62
N TRP A 204 13.44 24.25 2.88
CA TRP A 204 13.87 24.14 1.50
C TRP A 204 15.28 23.60 1.35
N ASP A 205 15.58 23.08 0.14
CA ASP A 205 16.92 22.63 -0.27
C ASP A 205 17.52 21.63 0.74
N THR A 206 16.68 20.80 1.37
CA THR A 206 17.08 20.00 2.51
C THR A 206 16.67 18.56 2.35
N VAL A 207 17.54 17.65 2.76
CA VAL A 207 17.31 16.21 2.83
C VAL A 207 17.48 15.71 4.26
N VAL A 208 16.83 14.61 4.59
CA VAL A 208 17.05 13.89 5.85
C VAL A 208 18.25 12.98 5.65
N GLU A 209 19.22 13.03 6.56
CA GLU A 209 20.37 12.14 6.58
C GLU A 209 20.20 11.01 7.61
N ASP A 210 19.49 11.30 8.71
CA ASP A 210 19.31 10.32 9.79
C ASP A 210 18.05 10.62 10.59
N VAL A 211 17.46 9.58 11.16
CA VAL A 211 16.35 9.67 12.11
C VAL A 211 16.91 9.42 13.51
N LEU A 212 16.69 10.35 14.42
CA LEU A 212 17.19 10.32 15.79
C LEU A 212 16.07 9.93 16.73
N GLY A 213 16.35 9.05 17.68
CA GLY A 213 15.35 8.62 18.64
C GLY A 213 15.89 7.72 19.74
N ASP A 214 15.02 7.40 20.68
CA ASP A 214 15.31 6.46 21.75
C ASP A 214 15.09 5.02 21.27
N LYS A 215 15.87 4.08 21.81
CA LYS A 215 15.76 2.67 21.46
C LYS A 215 14.85 1.88 22.39
N GLU A 216 14.71 2.33 23.64
CA GLU A 216 13.89 1.70 24.68
C GLU A 216 13.21 2.77 25.55
N PRO A 217 11.89 2.99 25.42
CA PRO A 217 11.03 2.53 24.33
C PRO A 217 11.38 3.21 23.00
N LYS A 218 11.24 2.50 21.90
CA LYS A 218 11.48 3.07 20.56
C LYS A 218 10.56 4.24 20.30
N ASN A 219 11.12 5.39 19.98
CA ASN A 219 10.38 6.57 19.54
C ASN A 219 11.30 7.57 18.82
N VAL A 220 10.75 8.31 17.88
CA VAL A 220 11.46 9.41 17.20
C VAL A 220 11.54 10.63 18.10
N LYS A 221 12.71 11.31 18.10
CA LYS A 221 12.98 12.54 18.85
C LYS A 221 13.47 13.70 17.98
N GLY A 222 13.92 13.38 16.77
CA GLY A 222 14.47 14.39 15.88
C GLY A 222 14.96 13.83 14.58
N LEU A 223 15.49 14.71 13.76
CA LEU A 223 16.13 14.39 12.49
C LEU A 223 17.46 15.10 12.36
N LYS A 224 18.44 14.41 11.80
CA LYS A 224 19.63 15.03 11.23
C LYS A 224 19.32 15.35 9.78
N ILE A 225 19.41 16.64 9.45
CA ILE A 225 19.09 17.16 8.12
C ILE A 225 20.29 17.86 7.51
N LYS A 226 20.36 17.85 6.18
CA LYS A 226 21.43 18.51 5.41
C LYS A 226 20.86 19.41 4.33
N ASN A 227 21.29 20.66 4.33
CA ASN A 227 21.00 21.56 3.22
C ASN A 227 21.88 21.20 2.02
N VAL A 228 21.25 20.87 0.87
CA VAL A 228 21.96 20.35 -0.31
C VAL A 228 22.74 21.42 -1.09
N LYS A 229 22.44 22.73 -0.87
CA LYS A 229 23.17 23.83 -1.50
C LYS A 229 24.41 24.25 -0.70
N THR A 230 24.28 24.29 0.63
CA THR A 230 25.36 24.79 1.51
C THR A 230 26.15 23.66 2.18
N ASN A 231 25.70 22.41 2.06
CA ASN A 231 26.21 21.25 2.78
C ASN A 231 26.14 21.36 4.32
N LYS A 232 25.44 22.38 4.84
CA LYS A 232 25.27 22.57 6.28
C LYS A 232 24.39 21.43 6.84
N VAL A 233 24.92 20.76 7.84
CA VAL A 233 24.20 19.74 8.62
C VAL A 233 23.69 20.37 9.90
N SER A 234 22.48 20.02 10.30
CA SER A 234 21.85 20.46 11.56
C SER A 234 20.88 19.40 12.06
N GLU A 235 20.49 19.51 13.32
CA GLU A 235 19.49 18.67 13.92
C GLU A 235 18.24 19.49 14.22
N ILE A 236 17.07 18.85 14.01
CA ILE A 236 15.77 19.42 14.35
C ILE A 236 15.01 18.46 15.26
N LYS A 237 14.29 19.00 16.22
CA LYS A 237 13.40 18.21 17.08
C LYS A 237 12.08 17.96 16.36
N ILE A 238 11.61 16.73 16.41
CA ILE A 238 10.28 16.28 15.96
C ILE A 238 9.91 15.01 16.74
N ASP A 239 8.62 14.74 16.86
CA ASP A 239 8.08 13.53 17.50
C ASP A 239 7.67 12.47 16.46
N GLY A 240 7.54 12.86 15.18
CA GLY A 240 7.17 11.95 14.10
C GLY A 240 7.63 12.43 12.72
N LEU A 241 7.88 11.46 11.85
CA LEU A 241 8.34 11.67 10.48
C LEU A 241 7.40 10.96 9.51
N PHE A 242 6.85 11.70 8.54
CA PHE A 242 5.99 11.16 7.48
C PHE A 242 6.71 11.23 6.13
N ILE A 243 6.82 10.07 5.47
CA ILE A 243 7.50 9.95 4.17
C ILE A 243 6.47 10.01 3.05
N ALA A 244 6.37 11.16 2.38
CA ALA A 244 5.39 11.44 1.33
C ALA A 244 6.07 11.67 -0.04
N ILE A 245 6.94 10.74 -0.44
CA ILE A 245 7.69 10.82 -1.71
C ILE A 245 7.11 9.96 -2.83
N GLY A 246 5.93 9.38 -2.60
CA GLY A 246 5.15 8.59 -3.55
C GLY A 246 5.11 7.10 -3.19
N HIS A 247 4.42 6.35 -4.05
CA HIS A 247 4.28 4.90 -3.96
C HIS A 247 4.63 4.28 -5.31
N ASP A 248 5.03 3.02 -5.29
CA ASP A 248 5.25 2.20 -6.47
C ASP A 248 4.23 1.06 -6.47
N PRO A 249 3.32 1.01 -7.46
CA PRO A 249 2.40 -0.13 -7.58
C PRO A 249 3.18 -1.40 -7.93
N ALA A 250 2.80 -2.53 -7.31
CA ALA A 250 3.42 -3.82 -7.56
C ALA A 250 2.87 -4.45 -8.85
N THR A 251 3.17 -3.83 -9.99
CA THR A 251 2.65 -4.18 -11.33
C THR A 251 3.68 -4.82 -12.24
N SER A 252 4.89 -5.11 -11.77
CA SER A 252 5.95 -5.73 -12.57
C SER A 252 5.49 -7.01 -13.27
N LEU A 253 4.71 -7.85 -12.59
CA LEU A 253 4.16 -9.12 -13.07
C LEU A 253 3.25 -8.97 -14.30
N VAL A 254 2.53 -7.85 -14.41
CA VAL A 254 1.51 -7.60 -15.44
C VAL A 254 1.92 -6.51 -16.44
N LYS A 255 3.15 -6.00 -16.30
CA LYS A 255 3.69 -4.94 -17.16
C LYS A 255 3.75 -5.38 -18.61
N GLY A 256 3.22 -4.52 -19.50
CA GLY A 256 3.16 -4.81 -20.96
C GLY A 256 2.03 -5.77 -21.35
N GLN A 257 1.22 -6.24 -20.41
CA GLN A 257 0.05 -7.07 -20.64
C GLN A 257 -1.26 -6.35 -20.29
N LEU A 258 -1.30 -5.65 -19.15
CA LEU A 258 -2.42 -4.81 -18.75
C LEU A 258 -2.16 -3.34 -19.06
N ASP A 259 -3.23 -2.61 -19.33
CA ASP A 259 -3.17 -1.16 -19.48
C ASP A 259 -2.83 -0.50 -18.14
N MET A 260 -1.88 0.44 -18.19
CA MET A 260 -1.40 1.15 -16.99
C MET A 260 -1.37 2.65 -17.23
N ASP A 261 -1.56 3.40 -16.17
CA ASP A 261 -1.36 4.85 -16.21
C ASP A 261 0.13 5.23 -16.22
N LYS A 262 0.39 6.54 -16.29
CA LYS A 262 1.77 7.09 -16.34
C LYS A 262 2.59 6.81 -15.06
N GLU A 263 1.92 6.47 -13.96
CA GLU A 263 2.51 6.16 -12.67
C GLU A 263 2.67 4.65 -12.46
N GLY A 264 2.18 3.84 -13.41
CA GLY A 264 2.30 2.38 -13.42
C GLY A 264 1.14 1.65 -12.72
N TYR A 265 0.07 2.34 -12.33
CA TYR A 265 -1.13 1.71 -11.77
C TYR A 265 -1.98 1.07 -12.85
N VAL A 266 -2.56 -0.09 -12.54
CA VAL A 266 -3.47 -0.78 -13.48
C VAL A 266 -4.72 0.05 -13.72
N ILE A 267 -5.06 0.26 -14.99
CA ILE A 267 -6.29 0.95 -15.40
C ILE A 267 -7.43 -0.06 -15.41
N THR A 268 -8.53 0.30 -14.76
CA THR A 268 -9.79 -0.45 -14.81
C THR A 268 -10.91 0.42 -15.34
N LYS A 269 -12.04 -0.19 -15.72
CA LYS A 269 -13.24 0.58 -16.04
C LYS A 269 -13.64 1.46 -14.84
N PRO A 270 -14.28 2.62 -15.07
CA PRO A 270 -14.85 3.44 -13.99
C PRO A 270 -15.78 2.60 -13.10
N ASP A 271 -15.69 2.84 -11.77
CA ASP A 271 -16.50 2.17 -10.75
C ASP A 271 -16.46 0.63 -10.81
N SER A 272 -15.36 0.05 -11.30
CA SER A 272 -15.22 -1.37 -11.55
C SER A 272 -13.78 -1.83 -11.31
N THR A 273 -13.59 -3.15 -11.22
CA THR A 273 -12.28 -3.80 -11.14
C THR A 273 -11.86 -4.46 -12.48
N ILE A 274 -12.72 -4.38 -13.51
CA ILE A 274 -12.50 -4.96 -14.85
C ILE A 274 -11.35 -4.25 -15.54
N THR A 275 -10.34 -5.00 -15.97
CA THR A 275 -9.20 -4.51 -16.76
C THR A 275 -9.51 -4.49 -18.25
N ASN A 276 -8.51 -4.17 -19.09
CA ASN A 276 -8.58 -4.29 -20.55
C ASN A 276 -8.65 -5.73 -21.08
N ILE A 277 -8.35 -6.74 -20.22
CA ILE A 277 -8.43 -8.16 -20.60
C ILE A 277 -9.66 -8.79 -19.94
N PRO A 278 -10.64 -9.31 -20.71
CA PRO A 278 -11.79 -10.02 -20.18
C PRO A 278 -11.36 -11.21 -19.31
N GLY A 279 -11.94 -11.34 -18.10
CA GLY A 279 -11.59 -12.38 -17.13
C GLY A 279 -10.40 -12.00 -16.22
N VAL A 280 -9.77 -10.83 -16.41
CA VAL A 280 -8.72 -10.30 -15.53
C VAL A 280 -9.21 -9.04 -14.83
N PHE A 281 -9.07 -9.03 -13.50
CA PHE A 281 -9.54 -7.97 -12.60
C PHE A 281 -8.39 -7.43 -11.77
N ALA A 282 -8.46 -6.17 -11.34
CA ALA A 282 -7.47 -5.56 -10.45
C ALA A 282 -8.16 -4.89 -9.25
N ALA A 283 -7.68 -5.16 -8.03
CA ALA A 283 -8.29 -4.66 -6.80
C ALA A 283 -7.24 -4.20 -5.78
N GLY A 284 -7.59 -3.19 -5.00
CA GLY A 284 -6.71 -2.58 -4.01
C GLY A 284 -5.70 -1.60 -4.61
N ASP A 285 -4.61 -1.37 -3.89
CA ASP A 285 -3.65 -0.31 -4.18
C ASP A 285 -2.88 -0.50 -5.50
N VAL A 286 -2.95 -1.67 -6.12
CA VAL A 286 -2.40 -1.91 -7.45
C VAL A 286 -3.09 -1.06 -8.53
N LYS A 287 -4.34 -0.63 -8.28
CA LYS A 287 -5.15 0.26 -9.12
C LYS A 287 -5.55 1.57 -8.41
N ASP A 288 -5.75 1.53 -7.08
CA ASP A 288 -6.16 2.70 -6.30
C ASP A 288 -4.94 3.51 -5.85
N LYS A 289 -4.63 4.55 -6.63
CA LYS A 289 -3.55 5.49 -6.31
C LYS A 289 -4.00 6.65 -5.42
N ILE A 290 -5.30 6.75 -5.11
CA ILE A 290 -5.88 7.92 -4.44
C ILE A 290 -6.04 7.66 -2.95
N PHE A 291 -6.79 6.64 -2.58
CA PHE A 291 -7.17 6.39 -1.18
C PHE A 291 -6.13 5.55 -0.43
N ARG A 292 -5.73 4.42 -0.98
CA ARG A 292 -4.76 3.49 -0.37
C ARG A 292 -5.07 3.19 1.10
N GLN A 293 -6.31 2.79 1.35
CA GLN A 293 -6.77 2.41 2.67
C GLN A 293 -7.13 0.92 2.70
N ALA A 294 -6.92 0.28 3.86
CA ALA A 294 -7.25 -1.14 4.03
C ALA A 294 -8.73 -1.43 3.73
N VAL A 295 -9.64 -0.55 4.17
CA VAL A 295 -11.07 -0.71 3.94
C VAL A 295 -11.48 -0.50 2.49
N THR A 296 -10.87 0.47 1.76
CA THR A 296 -11.13 0.64 0.32
C THR A 296 -10.57 -0.53 -0.49
N ALA A 297 -9.40 -1.02 -0.12
CA ALA A 297 -8.82 -2.22 -0.71
C ALA A 297 -9.71 -3.44 -0.50
N ALA A 298 -10.23 -3.66 0.71
CA ALA A 298 -11.20 -4.72 1.00
C ALA A 298 -12.48 -4.57 0.15
N GLY A 299 -13.02 -3.35 0.04
CA GLY A 299 -14.18 -3.05 -0.81
C GLY A 299 -13.93 -3.40 -2.28
N LEU A 300 -12.77 -3.03 -2.83
CA LEU A 300 -12.37 -3.38 -4.19
C LEU A 300 -12.21 -4.89 -4.35
N GLY A 301 -11.69 -5.61 -3.34
CA GLY A 301 -11.65 -7.08 -3.33
C GLY A 301 -13.02 -7.73 -3.42
N CYS A 302 -13.99 -7.20 -2.65
CA CYS A 302 -15.39 -7.61 -2.74
C CYS A 302 -15.93 -7.40 -4.16
N MET A 303 -15.75 -6.21 -4.73
CA MET A 303 -16.20 -5.86 -6.09
C MET A 303 -15.60 -6.83 -7.13
N ALA A 304 -14.31 -7.11 -7.06
CA ALA A 304 -13.64 -8.00 -7.98
C ALA A 304 -14.23 -9.41 -7.95
N ALA A 305 -14.49 -9.95 -6.76
CA ALA A 305 -15.09 -11.27 -6.64
C ALA A 305 -16.51 -11.34 -7.19
N LEU A 306 -17.34 -10.31 -6.98
CA LEU A 306 -18.69 -10.23 -7.52
C LEU A 306 -18.68 -10.08 -9.05
N GLU A 307 -17.74 -9.31 -9.61
CA GLU A 307 -17.56 -9.18 -11.06
C GLU A 307 -17.05 -10.47 -11.69
N VAL A 308 -16.16 -11.21 -11.00
CA VAL A 308 -15.75 -12.56 -11.40
C VAL A 308 -16.92 -13.53 -11.43
N GLU A 309 -17.75 -13.55 -10.39
CA GLU A 309 -18.95 -14.40 -10.35
C GLU A 309 -19.87 -14.11 -11.52
N LYS A 310 -20.14 -12.84 -11.78
CA LYS A 310 -20.94 -12.40 -12.93
C LYS A 310 -20.32 -12.83 -14.25
N PHE A 311 -18.99 -12.68 -14.42
CA PHE A 311 -18.27 -13.06 -15.64
C PHE A 311 -18.35 -14.57 -15.92
N LEU A 312 -18.23 -15.41 -14.88
CA LEU A 312 -18.28 -16.87 -15.01
C LEU A 312 -19.70 -17.44 -15.16
N SER A 313 -20.74 -16.61 -14.92
CA SER A 313 -22.13 -17.00 -15.06
C SER A 313 -22.68 -16.82 -16.49
N HIS A 314 -21.89 -16.21 -17.36
CA HIS A 314 -22.21 -15.98 -18.78
C HIS A 314 -21.26 -16.73 -19.70
#